data_77f16a5c51a357d7df8a5cf027db641f
#
_entry.id   77f16a5c51a357d7df8a5cf027db641f
#
_cell.length_a   1.000
_cell.length_b   1.000
_cell.length_c   1.000
_cell.angle_alpha   90.00
_cell.angle_beta   90.00
_cell.angle_gamma   90.00
#
_symmetry.space_group_name_H-M   'P 1'
#
loop_
_entity.id
_entity.type
_entity.pdbx_description
1 polymer ?
#
loop_
_entity_poly.entity_id
_entity_poly.type
_entity_poly.pdbx_seq_one_letter_code
_entity_poly.pdbx_strand_id
1 'polypeptide(L)'
;MNFKDEMKQKVAQIEIILDEYLPAQEGLQKTVLTAMNTTVKAGGKRLRPMLINETYQMFDGKGDIVKPFMAAVEMIHTYSLIHDDLPALDNDDYRRGQKTCHIVYGEDMAILAGDALLNYAYEVATKAFDLAEKDQIMNVVEAIKILASKPGIYGMIGGQVADVELEGTPLSMEQILFIHKNKTSALIEACMMIGAVLAGASKEDVLKMEECGEYIGLAFQIQDDILDLTGDEEEIGKPVGSDEKNHKTTYVTLKGLECSQRDVEDISKKAIDILEKYDKGDCYLTNLTRFLIHRTH
;
A
#
# COMPACT_ATOMS: atom_id res chain seq x y z
N MET A 1 5.75 -6.81 25.11
CA MET A 1 5.64 -7.55 23.83
C MET A 1 6.66 -6.92 22.90
N ASN A 2 7.39 -7.68 22.09
CA ASN A 2 8.27 -7.02 21.12
C ASN A 2 7.45 -6.51 19.92
N PHE A 3 7.97 -5.53 19.19
CA PHE A 3 7.26 -4.90 18.07
C PHE A 3 6.82 -5.90 16.97
N LYS A 4 7.64 -6.92 16.68
CA LYS A 4 7.31 -7.95 15.69
C LYS A 4 6.10 -8.80 16.10
N ASP A 5 5.96 -9.10 17.39
CA ASP A 5 4.80 -9.87 17.90
C ASP A 5 3.53 -9.02 17.88
N GLU A 6 3.63 -7.74 18.22
CA GLU A 6 2.53 -6.79 18.11
C GLU A 6 2.06 -6.65 16.65
N MET A 7 3.00 -6.50 15.71
CA MET A 7 2.69 -6.43 14.28
C MET A 7 1.97 -7.70 13.79
N LYS A 8 2.41 -8.90 14.22
CA LYS A 8 1.73 -10.16 13.88
C LYS A 8 0.28 -10.20 14.39
N GLN A 9 0.03 -9.70 15.60
CA GLN A 9 -1.32 -9.64 16.14
C GLN A 9 -2.22 -8.68 15.35
N LYS A 10 -1.70 -7.51 14.98
CA LYS A 10 -2.43 -6.55 14.15
C LYS A 10 -2.72 -7.11 12.76
N VAL A 11 -1.77 -7.80 12.13
CA VAL A 11 -1.98 -8.51 10.86
C VAL A 11 -3.10 -9.55 11.00
N ALA A 12 -3.10 -10.36 12.06
CA ALA A 12 -4.16 -11.35 12.28
C ALA A 12 -5.55 -10.72 12.45
N GLN A 13 -5.65 -9.55 13.12
CA GLN A 13 -6.90 -8.80 13.23
C GLN A 13 -7.36 -8.25 11.87
N ILE A 14 -6.42 -7.76 11.06
CA ILE A 14 -6.71 -7.26 9.71
C ILE A 14 -7.20 -8.40 8.81
N GLU A 15 -6.60 -9.59 8.88
CA GLU A 15 -7.06 -10.76 8.11
C GLU A 15 -8.52 -11.13 8.44
N ILE A 16 -8.92 -11.05 9.70
CA ILE A 16 -10.33 -11.25 10.10
C ILE A 16 -11.23 -10.20 9.45
N ILE A 17 -10.82 -8.92 9.48
CA ILE A 17 -11.59 -7.84 8.84
C ILE A 17 -11.70 -8.08 7.33
N LEU A 18 -10.61 -8.46 6.66
CA LEU A 18 -10.64 -8.75 5.22
C LEU A 18 -11.62 -9.89 4.91
N ASP A 19 -11.63 -10.95 5.72
CA ASP A 19 -12.56 -12.07 5.54
C ASP A 19 -14.03 -11.67 5.66
N GLU A 20 -14.37 -10.72 6.53
CA GLU A 20 -15.73 -10.21 6.69
C GLU A 20 -16.24 -9.47 5.45
N TYR A 21 -15.35 -8.86 4.66
CA TYR A 21 -15.71 -8.04 3.50
C TYR A 21 -15.50 -8.76 2.16
N LEU A 22 -14.88 -9.93 2.13
CA LEU A 22 -14.72 -10.69 0.89
C LEU A 22 -16.05 -11.29 0.42
N PRO A 23 -16.31 -11.33 -0.92
CA PRO A 23 -17.55 -11.83 -1.45
C PRO A 23 -17.66 -13.37 -1.34
N ALA A 24 -18.89 -13.87 -1.18
CA ALA A 24 -19.18 -15.30 -1.25
C ALA A 24 -18.83 -15.85 -2.65
N GLN A 25 -18.25 -17.06 -2.70
CA GLN A 25 -17.77 -17.68 -3.94
C GLN A 25 -18.89 -18.53 -4.59
N GLU A 26 -19.93 -17.87 -5.08
CA GLU A 26 -21.15 -18.51 -5.60
C GLU A 26 -21.53 -17.97 -7.00
N GLY A 27 -22.45 -18.65 -7.66
CA GLY A 27 -23.01 -18.24 -8.94
C GLY A 27 -22.14 -18.55 -10.15
N LEU A 28 -22.54 -18.05 -11.31
CA LEU A 28 -21.83 -18.25 -12.59
C LEU A 28 -20.48 -17.54 -12.64
N GLN A 29 -20.30 -16.47 -11.85
CA GLN A 29 -19.07 -15.69 -11.68
C GLN A 29 -18.10 -16.28 -10.64
N LYS A 30 -18.36 -17.49 -10.15
CA LYS A 30 -17.58 -18.12 -9.06
C LYS A 30 -16.07 -18.11 -9.31
N THR A 31 -15.61 -18.31 -10.54
CA THR A 31 -14.17 -18.33 -10.86
C THR A 31 -13.50 -17.00 -10.52
N VAL A 32 -14.08 -15.88 -10.93
CA VAL A 32 -13.58 -14.54 -10.62
C VAL A 32 -13.62 -14.28 -9.11
N LEU A 33 -14.72 -14.64 -8.43
CA LEU A 33 -14.84 -14.50 -6.98
C LEU A 33 -13.79 -15.34 -6.23
N THR A 34 -13.48 -16.55 -6.73
CA THR A 34 -12.43 -17.39 -6.16
C THR A 34 -11.06 -16.77 -6.39
N ALA A 35 -10.77 -16.25 -7.59
CA ALA A 35 -9.52 -15.57 -7.90
C ALA A 35 -9.31 -14.33 -7.01
N MET A 36 -10.33 -13.47 -6.84
CA MET A 36 -10.31 -12.32 -5.93
C MET A 36 -9.96 -12.76 -4.49
N ASN A 37 -10.72 -13.72 -3.96
CA ASN A 37 -10.53 -14.22 -2.59
C ASN A 37 -9.14 -14.82 -2.39
N THR A 38 -8.70 -15.68 -3.31
CA THR A 38 -7.39 -16.35 -3.23
C THR A 38 -6.26 -15.32 -3.23
N THR A 39 -6.32 -14.33 -4.11
CA THR A 39 -5.26 -13.34 -4.23
C THR A 39 -5.23 -12.39 -3.03
N VAL A 40 -6.37 -11.94 -2.53
CA VAL A 40 -6.41 -11.15 -1.29
C VAL A 40 -5.85 -11.95 -0.12
N LYS A 41 -6.19 -13.25 0.00
CA LYS A 41 -5.74 -14.14 1.07
C LYS A 41 -4.30 -14.67 0.90
N ALA A 42 -3.62 -14.35 -0.18
CA ALA A 42 -2.23 -14.77 -0.41
C ALA A 42 -1.22 -14.21 0.62
N GLY A 43 -1.70 -13.47 1.60
CA GLY A 43 -0.90 -12.93 2.71
C GLY A 43 -0.24 -11.60 2.40
N GLY A 44 0.73 -11.24 3.22
CA GLY A 44 1.49 -9.98 3.14
C GLY A 44 1.59 -9.27 4.47
N LYS A 45 2.32 -8.14 4.49
CA LYS A 45 2.55 -7.34 5.70
C LYS A 45 1.32 -6.51 6.12
N ARG A 46 0.28 -6.46 5.30
CA ARG A 46 -0.96 -5.68 5.52
C ARG A 46 -0.70 -4.24 5.98
N LEU A 47 0.33 -3.64 5.41
CA LEU A 47 0.79 -2.30 5.80
C LEU A 47 -0.29 -1.24 5.58
N ARG A 48 -0.99 -1.27 4.43
CA ARG A 48 -1.98 -0.25 4.06
C ARG A 48 -3.19 -0.21 4.99
N PRO A 49 -3.91 -1.31 5.25
CA PRO A 49 -4.98 -1.31 6.25
C PRO A 49 -4.49 -1.00 7.65
N MET A 50 -3.25 -1.39 7.99
CA MET A 50 -2.63 -1.04 9.27
C MET A 50 -2.44 0.47 9.41
N LEU A 51 -1.92 1.14 8.38
CA LEU A 51 -1.76 2.60 8.36
C LEU A 51 -3.10 3.33 8.54
N ILE A 52 -4.17 2.87 7.86
CA ILE A 52 -5.51 3.43 8.06
C ILE A 52 -5.93 3.32 9.53
N ASN A 53 -5.86 2.11 10.10
CA ASN A 53 -6.32 1.85 11.46
C ASN A 53 -5.52 2.64 12.50
N GLU A 54 -4.20 2.63 12.40
CA GLU A 54 -3.34 3.28 13.40
C GLU A 54 -3.46 4.81 13.31
N THR A 55 -3.61 5.38 12.11
CA THR A 55 -3.90 6.82 11.97
C THR A 55 -5.28 7.15 12.53
N TYR A 56 -6.29 6.31 12.27
CA TYR A 56 -7.64 6.48 12.85
C TYR A 56 -7.60 6.50 14.38
N GLN A 57 -6.87 5.58 14.99
CA GLN A 57 -6.70 5.52 16.44
C GLN A 57 -5.89 6.71 16.99
N MET A 58 -4.86 7.17 16.29
CA MET A 58 -4.04 8.31 16.68
C MET A 58 -4.88 9.59 16.84
N PHE A 59 -5.93 9.77 16.03
CA PHE A 59 -6.89 10.86 16.10
C PHE A 59 -8.14 10.53 16.92
N ASP A 60 -8.07 9.56 17.86
CA ASP A 60 -9.17 9.16 18.75
C ASP A 60 -10.42 8.66 18.01
N GLY A 61 -10.28 8.11 16.81
CA GLY A 61 -11.37 7.52 16.05
C GLY A 61 -12.05 6.39 16.80
N LYS A 62 -13.38 6.31 16.70
CA LYS A 62 -14.21 5.34 17.44
C LYS A 62 -15.19 4.63 16.51
N GLY A 63 -15.44 3.36 16.83
CA GLY A 63 -16.39 2.54 16.09
C GLY A 63 -15.74 1.89 14.85
N ASP A 64 -16.58 1.31 14.01
CA ASP A 64 -16.19 0.38 12.96
C ASP A 64 -16.17 1.00 11.56
N ILE A 65 -16.43 2.30 11.40
CA ILE A 65 -16.45 2.99 10.08
C ILE A 65 -15.13 2.89 9.32
N VAL A 66 -14.04 2.60 10.02
CA VAL A 66 -12.70 2.42 9.44
C VAL A 66 -12.53 1.06 8.74
N LYS A 67 -13.24 0.01 9.19
CA LYS A 67 -13.08 -1.37 8.69
C LYS A 67 -13.36 -1.52 7.19
N PRO A 68 -14.45 -0.96 6.63
CA PRO A 68 -14.69 -1.01 5.18
C PRO A 68 -13.54 -0.40 4.37
N PHE A 69 -12.92 0.68 4.84
CA PHE A 69 -11.82 1.32 4.17
C PHE A 69 -10.51 0.52 4.28
N MET A 70 -10.29 -0.17 5.40
CA MET A 70 -9.16 -1.11 5.55
C MET A 70 -9.25 -2.24 4.52
N ALA A 71 -10.44 -2.81 4.34
CA ALA A 71 -10.67 -3.84 3.34
C ALA A 71 -10.57 -3.29 1.91
N ALA A 72 -11.18 -2.14 1.63
CA ALA A 72 -11.18 -1.51 0.32
C ALA A 72 -9.77 -1.16 -0.18
N VAL A 73 -8.92 -0.59 0.68
CA VAL A 73 -7.56 -0.24 0.27
C VAL A 73 -6.70 -1.47 -0.03
N GLU A 74 -6.89 -2.56 0.70
CA GLU A 74 -6.16 -3.80 0.43
C GLU A 74 -6.67 -4.47 -0.87
N MET A 75 -7.98 -4.35 -1.19
CA MET A 75 -8.53 -4.77 -2.49
C MET A 75 -7.96 -3.94 -3.63
N ILE A 76 -7.85 -2.60 -3.46
CA ILE A 76 -7.19 -1.70 -4.42
C ILE A 76 -5.71 -2.08 -4.60
N HIS A 77 -5.00 -2.34 -3.53
CA HIS A 77 -3.62 -2.80 -3.64
C HIS A 77 -3.52 -4.17 -4.34
N THR A 78 -4.44 -5.09 -4.04
CA THR A 78 -4.41 -6.43 -4.61
C THR A 78 -4.72 -6.42 -6.10
N TYR A 79 -5.69 -5.60 -6.58
CA TYR A 79 -5.94 -5.50 -8.01
C TYR A 79 -4.71 -5.01 -8.77
N SER A 80 -3.99 -4.02 -8.23
CA SER A 80 -2.79 -3.52 -8.88
C SER A 80 -1.73 -4.60 -9.02
N LEU A 81 -1.57 -5.45 -8.00
CA LEU A 81 -0.65 -6.59 -8.07
C LEU A 81 -1.09 -7.65 -9.09
N ILE A 82 -2.41 -7.94 -9.17
CA ILE A 82 -2.92 -8.90 -10.19
C ILE A 82 -2.60 -8.41 -11.60
N HIS A 83 -2.81 -7.10 -11.85
CA HIS A 83 -2.56 -6.53 -13.17
C HIS A 83 -1.06 -6.40 -13.45
N ASP A 84 -0.25 -6.00 -12.47
CA ASP A 84 1.20 -5.95 -12.61
C ASP A 84 1.79 -7.32 -13.00
N ASP A 85 1.26 -8.42 -12.44
CA ASP A 85 1.74 -9.77 -12.73
C ASP A 85 1.37 -10.30 -14.12
N LEU A 86 0.46 -9.64 -14.87
CA LEU A 86 0.00 -10.10 -16.18
C LEU A 86 1.14 -10.16 -17.21
N PRO A 87 1.04 -11.06 -18.23
CA PRO A 87 2.03 -11.15 -19.30
C PRO A 87 2.26 -9.85 -20.08
N ALA A 88 1.31 -8.91 -20.05
CA ALA A 88 1.41 -7.60 -20.68
C ALA A 88 2.25 -6.60 -19.87
N LEU A 89 2.58 -6.89 -18.61
CA LEU A 89 3.37 -6.06 -17.69
C LEU A 89 4.57 -6.87 -17.19
N ASP A 90 4.67 -7.17 -15.89
CA ASP A 90 5.87 -7.80 -15.30
C ASP A 90 6.02 -9.29 -15.72
N ASN A 91 4.92 -9.96 -16.10
CA ASN A 91 4.87 -11.38 -16.48
C ASN A 91 5.45 -12.31 -15.40
N ASP A 92 5.09 -12.05 -14.14
CA ASP A 92 5.57 -12.81 -12.99
C ASP A 92 4.77 -14.08 -12.78
N ASP A 93 5.44 -15.24 -12.73
CA ASP A 93 4.82 -16.54 -12.43
C ASP A 93 4.49 -16.71 -10.94
N TYR A 94 5.24 -16.03 -10.05
CA TYR A 94 5.15 -16.17 -8.59
C TYR A 94 5.16 -14.82 -7.89
N ARG A 95 4.28 -14.68 -6.87
CA ARG A 95 4.24 -13.56 -5.94
C ARG A 95 4.02 -14.05 -4.52
N ARG A 96 4.84 -13.58 -3.57
CA ARG A 96 4.79 -14.01 -2.16
C ARG A 96 4.89 -15.55 -1.99
N GLY A 97 5.67 -16.22 -2.84
CA GLY A 97 5.86 -17.68 -2.84
C GLY A 97 4.68 -18.49 -3.38
N GLN A 98 3.64 -17.84 -3.89
CA GLN A 98 2.48 -18.47 -4.52
C GLN A 98 2.45 -18.15 -6.02
N LYS A 99 1.80 -19.02 -6.81
CA LYS A 99 1.54 -18.75 -8.24
C LYS A 99 0.63 -17.53 -8.38
N THR A 100 0.94 -16.68 -9.37
CA THR A 100 0.16 -15.48 -9.68
C THR A 100 -1.23 -15.82 -10.23
N CYS A 101 -2.12 -14.85 -10.20
CA CYS A 101 -3.52 -15.03 -10.59
C CYS A 101 -3.67 -15.57 -12.02
N HIS A 102 -2.91 -15.00 -12.98
CA HIS A 102 -2.98 -15.42 -14.38
C HIS A 102 -2.44 -16.84 -14.62
N ILE A 103 -1.48 -17.30 -13.82
CA ILE A 103 -0.98 -18.69 -13.90
C ILE A 103 -2.00 -19.70 -13.36
N VAL A 104 -2.79 -19.30 -12.35
CA VAL A 104 -3.76 -20.24 -11.71
C VAL A 104 -5.10 -20.24 -12.44
N TYR A 105 -5.59 -19.08 -12.87
CA TYR A 105 -6.95 -18.93 -13.37
C TYR A 105 -7.04 -18.56 -14.85
N GLY A 106 -5.91 -18.26 -15.52
CA GLY A 106 -5.85 -17.74 -16.87
C GLY A 106 -5.82 -16.22 -16.90
N GLU A 107 -5.28 -15.67 -18.00
CA GLU A 107 -5.08 -14.24 -18.19
C GLU A 107 -6.42 -13.47 -18.20
N ASP A 108 -7.42 -14.00 -18.88
CA ASP A 108 -8.78 -13.45 -18.96
C ASP A 108 -9.45 -13.32 -17.58
N MET A 109 -9.33 -14.35 -16.76
CA MET A 109 -9.88 -14.34 -15.40
C MET A 109 -9.07 -13.43 -14.48
N ALA A 110 -7.76 -13.30 -14.67
CA ALA A 110 -6.92 -12.38 -13.91
C ALA A 110 -7.27 -10.91 -14.21
N ILE A 111 -7.48 -10.55 -15.49
CA ILE A 111 -7.95 -9.21 -15.88
C ILE A 111 -9.29 -8.91 -15.19
N LEU A 112 -10.26 -9.81 -15.30
CA LEU A 112 -11.58 -9.64 -14.69
C LEU A 112 -11.54 -9.61 -13.16
N ALA A 113 -10.62 -10.36 -12.53
CA ALA A 113 -10.47 -10.34 -11.08
C ALA A 113 -9.87 -9.02 -10.57
N GLY A 114 -8.94 -8.43 -11.31
CA GLY A 114 -8.41 -7.10 -11.02
C GLY A 114 -9.50 -6.02 -11.14
N ASP A 115 -10.23 -6.00 -12.25
CA ASP A 115 -11.34 -5.07 -12.46
C ASP A 115 -12.43 -5.22 -11.38
N ALA A 116 -12.77 -6.48 -11.06
CA ALA A 116 -13.77 -6.79 -10.04
C ALA A 116 -13.32 -6.32 -8.65
N LEU A 117 -12.04 -6.52 -8.27
CA LEU A 117 -11.50 -6.03 -6.99
C LEU A 117 -11.51 -4.50 -6.92
N LEU A 118 -11.13 -3.82 -8.00
CA LEU A 118 -11.15 -2.35 -8.05
C LEU A 118 -12.57 -1.82 -7.84
N ASN A 119 -13.57 -2.36 -8.58
CA ASN A 119 -14.96 -1.93 -8.41
C ASN A 119 -15.50 -2.31 -7.03
N TYR A 120 -15.25 -3.55 -6.59
CA TYR A 120 -15.76 -4.06 -5.32
C TYR A 120 -15.17 -3.33 -4.11
N ALA A 121 -13.96 -2.79 -4.21
CA ALA A 121 -13.38 -1.94 -3.18
C ALA A 121 -14.27 -0.72 -2.89
N TYR A 122 -14.85 -0.09 -3.91
CA TYR A 122 -15.79 1.02 -3.71
C TYR A 122 -17.11 0.55 -3.14
N GLU A 123 -17.63 -0.60 -3.56
CA GLU A 123 -18.84 -1.19 -2.96
C GLU A 123 -18.62 -1.43 -1.46
N VAL A 124 -17.46 -1.97 -1.08
CA VAL A 124 -17.10 -2.20 0.33
C VAL A 124 -16.93 -0.88 1.09
N ALA A 125 -16.23 0.11 0.52
CA ALA A 125 -16.04 1.41 1.16
C ALA A 125 -17.39 2.10 1.45
N THR A 126 -18.39 1.98 0.57
CA THR A 126 -19.73 2.56 0.79
C THR A 126 -20.48 1.95 1.97
N LYS A 127 -20.13 0.73 2.43
CA LYS A 127 -20.72 0.14 3.64
C LYS A 127 -20.44 0.97 4.90
N ALA A 128 -19.43 1.85 4.86
CA ALA A 128 -19.17 2.77 5.95
C ALA A 128 -20.33 3.75 6.21
N PHE A 129 -21.18 4.04 5.22
CA PHE A 129 -22.38 4.85 5.42
C PHE A 129 -23.40 4.19 6.34
N ASP A 130 -23.47 2.86 6.36
CA ASP A 130 -24.39 2.10 7.22
C ASP A 130 -23.88 2.05 8.67
N LEU A 131 -22.57 2.30 8.88
CA LEU A 131 -21.91 2.28 10.18
C LEU A 131 -21.72 3.68 10.78
N ALA A 132 -21.85 4.72 9.95
CA ALA A 132 -21.53 6.10 10.35
C ALA A 132 -22.67 6.75 11.13
N GLU A 133 -22.31 7.45 12.20
CA GLU A 133 -23.20 8.39 12.86
C GLU A 133 -23.45 9.61 11.95
N LYS A 134 -24.53 10.38 12.21
CA LYS A 134 -24.95 11.49 11.32
C LYS A 134 -23.86 12.54 11.10
N ASP A 135 -23.08 12.83 12.11
CA ASP A 135 -21.96 13.78 12.07
C ASP A 135 -20.71 13.23 11.38
N GLN A 136 -20.62 11.90 11.21
CA GLN A 136 -19.52 11.23 10.52
C GLN A 136 -19.74 11.08 9.01
N ILE A 137 -20.96 11.28 8.48
CA ILE A 137 -21.29 11.06 7.06
C ILE A 137 -20.36 11.86 6.14
N MET A 138 -20.07 13.12 6.47
CA MET A 138 -19.16 13.94 5.64
C MET A 138 -17.72 13.45 5.69
N ASN A 139 -17.29 12.85 6.77
CA ASN A 139 -15.97 12.21 6.88
C ASN A 139 -15.89 10.99 5.94
N VAL A 140 -16.96 10.17 5.88
CA VAL A 140 -17.04 9.04 4.93
C VAL A 140 -16.99 9.54 3.49
N VAL A 141 -17.71 10.64 3.16
CA VAL A 141 -17.67 11.24 1.81
C VAL A 141 -16.24 11.67 1.43
N GLU A 142 -15.55 12.37 2.31
CA GLU A 142 -14.18 12.80 2.04
C GLU A 142 -13.21 11.61 1.96
N ALA A 143 -13.37 10.59 2.80
CA ALA A 143 -12.57 9.37 2.74
C ALA A 143 -12.76 8.63 1.39
N ILE A 144 -13.99 8.55 0.86
CA ILE A 144 -14.26 7.97 -0.48
C ILE A 144 -13.60 8.80 -1.58
N LYS A 145 -13.62 10.13 -1.51
CA LYS A 145 -12.92 10.98 -2.49
C LYS A 145 -11.42 10.71 -2.51
N ILE A 146 -10.78 10.58 -1.34
CA ILE A 146 -9.36 10.25 -1.23
C ILE A 146 -9.11 8.86 -1.83
N LEU A 147 -9.91 7.85 -1.45
CA LEU A 147 -9.80 6.49 -1.97
C LEU A 147 -9.98 6.42 -3.49
N ALA A 148 -10.79 7.32 -4.09
CA ALA A 148 -11.01 7.38 -5.53
C ALA A 148 -9.91 8.13 -6.28
N SER A 149 -9.30 9.18 -5.67
CA SER A 149 -8.36 10.04 -6.37
C SER A 149 -6.92 9.52 -6.31
N LYS A 150 -6.46 9.06 -5.14
CA LYS A 150 -5.06 8.68 -4.93
C LYS A 150 -4.61 7.43 -5.71
N PRO A 151 -5.44 6.37 -5.90
CA PRO A 151 -5.10 5.28 -6.80
C PRO A 151 -5.24 5.62 -8.30
N GLY A 152 -5.84 6.76 -8.64
CA GLY A 152 -6.23 7.15 -9.99
C GLY A 152 -5.07 7.60 -10.89
N ILE A 153 -5.45 8.24 -12.02
CA ILE A 153 -4.52 8.67 -13.09
C ILE A 153 -3.52 9.74 -12.66
N TYR A 154 -3.80 10.49 -11.60
CA TYR A 154 -2.88 11.48 -11.00
C TYR A 154 -2.17 10.96 -9.74
N GLY A 155 -2.26 9.66 -9.48
CA GLY A 155 -1.61 8.95 -8.38
C GLY A 155 -1.06 7.62 -8.86
N MET A 156 -1.47 6.52 -8.22
CA MET A 156 -0.87 5.18 -8.42
C MET A 156 -0.86 4.74 -9.90
N ILE A 157 -1.97 4.87 -10.61
CA ILE A 157 -2.04 4.50 -12.04
C ILE A 157 -1.12 5.40 -12.87
N GLY A 158 -1.06 6.72 -12.58
CA GLY A 158 -0.16 7.62 -13.29
C GLY A 158 1.31 7.29 -13.07
N GLY A 159 1.68 6.88 -11.85
CA GLY A 159 3.03 6.39 -11.54
C GLY A 159 3.36 5.08 -12.28
N GLN A 160 2.39 4.16 -12.35
CA GLN A 160 2.54 2.91 -13.10
C GLN A 160 2.71 3.14 -14.60
N VAL A 161 1.94 4.06 -15.20
CA VAL A 161 2.10 4.44 -16.61
C VAL A 161 3.52 4.93 -16.88
N ALA A 162 4.04 5.82 -16.03
CA ALA A 162 5.41 6.33 -16.20
C ALA A 162 6.47 5.22 -16.04
N ASP A 163 6.27 4.29 -15.09
CA ASP A 163 7.17 3.15 -14.88
C ASP A 163 7.23 2.26 -16.12
N VAL A 164 6.08 1.93 -16.72
CA VAL A 164 5.97 1.08 -17.91
C VAL A 164 6.48 1.80 -19.18
N GLU A 165 6.07 3.05 -19.42
CA GLU A 165 6.47 3.77 -20.65
C GLU A 165 7.98 4.08 -20.70
N LEU A 166 8.60 4.23 -19.53
CA LEU A 166 10.02 4.56 -19.42
C LEU A 166 10.91 3.33 -19.19
N GLU A 167 10.36 2.13 -19.18
CA GLU A 167 11.11 0.89 -18.99
C GLU A 167 12.21 0.75 -20.07
N GLY A 168 13.39 0.27 -19.66
CA GLY A 168 14.55 0.10 -20.55
C GLY A 168 15.20 1.40 -21.01
N THR A 169 14.77 2.57 -20.51
CA THR A 169 15.42 3.86 -20.77
C THR A 169 16.15 4.40 -19.54
N PRO A 170 17.29 5.14 -19.72
CA PRO A 170 17.92 5.82 -18.61
C PRO A 170 16.99 6.90 -18.02
N LEU A 171 16.69 6.82 -16.72
CA LEU A 171 15.81 7.78 -16.06
C LEU A 171 16.59 8.92 -15.41
N SER A 172 16.00 10.11 -15.39
CA SER A 172 16.44 11.21 -14.52
C SER A 172 15.95 11.00 -13.09
N MET A 173 16.58 11.68 -12.12
CA MET A 173 16.13 11.69 -10.72
C MET A 173 14.68 12.17 -10.59
N GLU A 174 14.27 13.16 -11.38
CA GLU A 174 12.90 13.68 -11.37
C GLU A 174 11.88 12.61 -11.77
N GLN A 175 12.20 11.80 -12.81
CA GLN A 175 11.35 10.70 -13.25
C GLN A 175 11.25 9.58 -12.21
N ILE A 176 12.36 9.20 -11.57
CA ILE A 176 12.36 8.21 -10.49
C ILE A 176 11.52 8.70 -9.32
N LEU A 177 11.70 9.94 -8.88
CA LEU A 177 10.91 10.52 -7.79
C LEU A 177 9.42 10.60 -8.16
N PHE A 178 9.09 10.90 -9.42
CA PHE A 178 7.70 10.88 -9.88
C PHE A 178 7.09 9.48 -9.78
N ILE A 179 7.81 8.45 -10.22
CA ILE A 179 7.37 7.05 -10.14
C ILE A 179 7.19 6.64 -8.67
N HIS A 180 8.19 6.86 -7.82
CA HIS A 180 8.13 6.50 -6.39
C HIS A 180 6.98 7.19 -5.66
N LYS A 181 6.80 8.50 -5.90
CA LYS A 181 5.73 9.29 -5.31
C LYS A 181 4.36 8.79 -5.74
N ASN A 182 4.16 8.55 -7.02
CA ASN A 182 2.83 8.22 -7.54
C ASN A 182 2.54 6.72 -7.44
N LYS A 183 3.40 5.84 -7.95
CA LYS A 183 3.17 4.39 -7.94
C LYS A 183 3.04 3.82 -6.52
N THR A 184 3.87 4.30 -5.59
CA THR A 184 3.95 3.73 -4.22
C THR A 184 3.40 4.65 -3.15
N SER A 185 3.87 5.92 -3.07
CA SER A 185 3.51 6.79 -1.94
C SER A 185 2.05 7.22 -1.99
N ALA A 186 1.46 7.46 -3.16
CA ALA A 186 0.08 7.91 -3.27
C ALA A 186 -0.94 7.03 -2.52
N LEU A 187 -0.77 5.72 -2.55
CA LEU A 187 -1.66 4.81 -1.82
C LEU A 187 -1.35 4.77 -0.31
N ILE A 188 -0.12 5.05 0.11
CA ILE A 188 0.27 5.20 1.52
C ILE A 188 -0.28 6.52 2.07
N GLU A 189 -0.17 7.62 1.30
CA GLU A 189 -0.80 8.90 1.60
C GLU A 189 -2.32 8.73 1.80
N ALA A 190 -2.99 8.04 0.86
CA ALA A 190 -4.41 7.74 0.97
C ALA A 190 -4.76 7.06 2.30
N CYS A 191 -3.96 6.08 2.72
CA CYS A 191 -4.21 5.35 3.96
C CYS A 191 -4.17 6.28 5.18
N MET A 192 -3.16 7.12 5.28
CA MET A 192 -3.00 8.03 6.41
C MET A 192 -4.07 9.14 6.41
N MET A 193 -4.37 9.70 5.23
CA MET A 193 -5.44 10.69 5.06
C MET A 193 -6.82 10.11 5.44
N ILE A 194 -7.14 8.90 4.95
CA ILE A 194 -8.42 8.23 5.23
C ILE A 194 -8.58 8.00 6.74
N GLY A 195 -7.56 7.47 7.42
CA GLY A 195 -7.60 7.27 8.86
C GLY A 195 -7.89 8.56 9.62
N ALA A 196 -7.18 9.65 9.28
CA ALA A 196 -7.37 10.96 9.90
C ALA A 196 -8.78 11.55 9.63
N VAL A 197 -9.22 11.52 8.36
CA VAL A 197 -10.55 12.04 7.97
C VAL A 197 -11.66 11.30 8.68
N LEU A 198 -11.65 9.98 8.71
CA LEU A 198 -12.67 9.17 9.38
C LEU A 198 -12.73 9.44 10.90
N ALA A 199 -11.60 9.75 11.51
CA ALA A 199 -11.52 10.14 12.92
C ALA A 199 -12.01 11.59 13.17
N GLY A 200 -12.30 12.38 12.13
CA GLY A 200 -12.73 13.76 12.25
C GLY A 200 -11.61 14.76 12.47
N ALA A 201 -10.40 14.43 12.06
CA ALA A 201 -9.25 15.33 12.13
C ALA A 201 -9.47 16.62 11.30
N SER A 202 -8.78 17.70 11.67
CA SER A 202 -8.84 18.95 10.93
C SER A 202 -8.26 18.78 9.51
N LYS A 203 -8.62 19.69 8.60
CA LYS A 203 -8.04 19.70 7.24
C LYS A 203 -6.51 19.86 7.26
N GLU A 204 -5.99 20.64 8.20
CA GLU A 204 -4.55 20.81 8.37
C GLU A 204 -3.88 19.51 8.80
N ASP A 205 -4.49 18.78 9.76
CA ASP A 205 -3.97 17.49 10.20
C ASP A 205 -4.01 16.45 9.08
N VAL A 206 -5.08 16.42 8.28
CA VAL A 206 -5.18 15.53 7.11
C VAL A 206 -4.07 15.80 6.10
N LEU A 207 -3.75 17.08 5.81
CA LEU A 207 -2.62 17.46 4.95
C LEU A 207 -1.27 17.07 5.58
N LYS A 208 -1.14 17.14 6.90
CA LYS A 208 0.05 16.62 7.60
C LYS A 208 0.19 15.10 7.50
N MET A 209 -0.92 14.36 7.50
CA MET A 209 -0.90 12.92 7.28
C MET A 209 -0.59 12.57 5.83
N GLU A 210 -1.03 13.37 4.86
CA GLU A 210 -0.62 13.26 3.45
C GLU A 210 0.91 13.40 3.32
N GLU A 211 1.48 14.50 3.86
CA GLU A 211 2.92 14.77 3.85
C GLU A 211 3.71 13.64 4.53
N CYS A 212 3.22 13.15 5.66
CA CYS A 212 3.83 12.02 6.37
C CYS A 212 3.79 10.73 5.53
N GLY A 213 2.66 10.44 4.88
CA GLY A 213 2.50 9.29 3.99
C GLY A 213 3.43 9.35 2.77
N GLU A 214 3.65 10.55 2.20
CA GLU A 214 4.62 10.78 1.12
C GLU A 214 6.03 10.41 1.58
N TYR A 215 6.46 10.88 2.75
CA TYR A 215 7.80 10.57 3.28
C TYR A 215 7.96 9.07 3.58
N ILE A 216 6.96 8.42 4.18
CA ILE A 216 6.99 6.98 4.44
C ILE A 216 7.11 6.19 3.13
N GLY A 217 6.29 6.53 2.13
CA GLY A 217 6.28 5.84 0.85
C GLY A 217 7.58 6.02 0.07
N LEU A 218 8.13 7.23 0.06
CA LEU A 218 9.40 7.52 -0.60
C LEU A 218 10.57 6.80 0.08
N ALA A 219 10.68 6.86 1.41
CA ALA A 219 11.70 6.15 2.15
C ALA A 219 11.58 4.62 1.97
N PHE A 220 10.34 4.11 1.93
CA PHE A 220 10.06 2.69 1.68
C PHE A 220 10.58 2.26 0.31
N GLN A 221 10.36 3.05 -0.74
CA GLN A 221 10.79 2.70 -2.10
C GLN A 221 12.30 2.80 -2.27
N ILE A 222 12.94 3.86 -1.72
CA ILE A 222 14.41 3.97 -1.76
C ILE A 222 15.04 2.80 -0.97
N GLN A 223 14.43 2.38 0.14
CA GLN A 223 14.90 1.21 0.89
C GLN A 223 14.74 -0.09 0.10
N ASP A 224 13.69 -0.23 -0.73
CA ASP A 224 13.56 -1.38 -1.64
C ASP A 224 14.68 -1.41 -2.68
N ASP A 225 15.01 -0.26 -3.29
CA ASP A 225 16.13 -0.14 -4.23
C ASP A 225 17.49 -0.50 -3.56
N ILE A 226 17.67 -0.12 -2.28
CA ILE A 226 18.87 -0.48 -1.49
C ILE A 226 18.90 -1.99 -1.24
N LEU A 227 17.76 -2.59 -0.88
CA LEU A 227 17.67 -4.02 -0.57
C LEU A 227 17.86 -4.90 -1.81
N ASP A 228 17.45 -4.45 -2.99
CA ASP A 228 17.73 -5.18 -4.24
C ASP A 228 19.24 -5.29 -4.51
N LEU A 229 20.05 -4.33 -4.04
CA LEU A 229 21.50 -4.34 -4.20
C LEU A 229 22.23 -5.04 -3.05
N THR A 230 21.74 -4.94 -1.81
CA THR A 230 22.48 -5.31 -0.59
C THR A 230 21.87 -6.46 0.21
N GLY A 231 20.68 -6.89 -0.15
CA GLY A 231 19.93 -7.85 0.62
C GLY A 231 20.41 -9.29 0.47
N ASP A 232 19.86 -10.19 1.28
CA ASP A 232 20.10 -11.64 1.21
C ASP A 232 18.91 -12.31 0.48
N GLU A 233 19.20 -13.08 -0.57
CA GLU A 233 18.19 -13.78 -1.38
C GLU A 233 17.30 -14.70 -0.53
N GLU A 234 17.86 -15.35 0.51
CA GLU A 234 17.10 -16.24 1.40
C GLU A 234 16.14 -15.45 2.31
N GLU A 235 16.52 -14.22 2.71
CA GLU A 235 15.67 -13.37 3.56
C GLU A 235 14.61 -12.60 2.76
N ILE A 236 14.94 -12.14 1.55
CA ILE A 236 14.05 -11.33 0.69
C ILE A 236 13.04 -12.20 -0.06
N GLY A 237 13.39 -13.46 -0.35
CA GLY A 237 12.57 -14.38 -1.14
C GLY A 237 12.49 -14.03 -2.62
N LYS A 238 13.39 -13.17 -3.12
CA LYS A 238 13.57 -12.81 -4.54
C LYS A 238 15.08 -12.78 -4.86
N PRO A 239 15.48 -13.04 -6.13
CA PRO A 239 16.85 -12.87 -6.55
C PRO A 239 17.31 -11.42 -6.33
N VAL A 240 18.49 -11.25 -5.73
CA VAL A 240 19.16 -9.95 -5.56
C VAL A 240 19.77 -9.51 -6.90
N GLY A 241 19.82 -8.20 -7.15
CA GLY A 241 20.35 -7.62 -8.39
C GLY A 241 19.42 -7.83 -9.59
N SER A 242 18.12 -7.95 -9.35
CA SER A 242 17.13 -8.04 -10.44
C SER A 242 17.06 -6.74 -11.23
N ASP A 243 17.19 -5.59 -10.58
CA ASP A 243 17.21 -4.28 -11.23
C ASP A 243 18.44 -4.11 -12.13
N GLU A 244 19.62 -4.57 -11.71
CA GLU A 244 20.84 -4.54 -12.51
C GLU A 244 20.72 -5.47 -13.75
N LYS A 245 20.19 -6.68 -13.57
CA LYS A 245 19.96 -7.65 -14.67
C LYS A 245 18.99 -7.11 -15.72
N ASN A 246 17.99 -6.35 -15.27
CA ASN A 246 16.98 -5.73 -16.14
C ASN A 246 17.40 -4.34 -16.65
N HIS A 247 18.64 -3.89 -16.38
CA HIS A 247 19.15 -2.56 -16.73
C HIS A 247 18.25 -1.43 -16.22
N LYS A 248 17.57 -1.62 -15.09
CA LYS A 248 16.66 -0.64 -14.48
C LYS A 248 17.45 0.49 -13.83
N THR A 249 17.13 1.73 -14.16
CA THR A 249 17.65 2.89 -13.43
C THR A 249 16.89 3.01 -12.10
N THR A 250 17.61 2.97 -10.97
CA THR A 250 17.04 3.09 -9.63
C THR A 250 17.55 4.35 -8.92
N TYR A 251 16.99 4.68 -7.77
CA TYR A 251 17.48 5.77 -6.93
C TYR A 251 18.95 5.55 -6.55
N VAL A 252 19.32 4.30 -6.22
CA VAL A 252 20.68 3.92 -5.81
C VAL A 252 21.67 4.03 -6.97
N THR A 253 21.28 3.66 -8.20
CA THR A 253 22.18 3.77 -9.35
C THR A 253 22.51 5.24 -9.71
N LEU A 254 21.61 6.18 -9.41
CA LEU A 254 21.85 7.61 -9.66
C LEU A 254 22.60 8.33 -8.54
N LYS A 255 22.32 8.00 -7.28
CA LYS A 255 22.91 8.71 -6.12
C LYS A 255 24.04 7.97 -5.42
N GLY A 256 24.17 6.67 -5.67
CA GLY A 256 25.07 5.79 -4.94
C GLY A 256 24.50 5.36 -3.58
N LEU A 257 24.97 4.21 -3.11
CA LEU A 257 24.44 3.51 -1.93
C LEU A 257 24.47 4.37 -0.65
N GLU A 258 25.64 4.95 -0.33
CA GLU A 258 25.81 5.74 0.90
C GLU A 258 24.92 6.99 0.94
N CYS A 259 24.71 7.65 -0.22
CA CYS A 259 23.80 8.80 -0.30
C CYS A 259 22.35 8.36 -0.14
N SER A 260 21.96 7.25 -0.77
CA SER A 260 20.61 6.70 -0.67
C SER A 260 20.25 6.29 0.75
N GLN A 261 21.19 5.66 1.48
CA GLN A 261 21.00 5.32 2.90
C GLN A 261 20.77 6.56 3.77
N ARG A 262 21.57 7.62 3.58
CA ARG A 262 21.37 8.90 4.29
C ARG A 262 20.03 9.55 3.94
N ASP A 263 19.66 9.54 2.66
CA ASP A 263 18.36 10.09 2.23
C ASP A 263 17.18 9.35 2.87
N VAL A 264 17.25 8.00 2.99
CA VAL A 264 16.24 7.21 3.70
C VAL A 264 16.12 7.64 5.15
N GLU A 265 17.25 7.81 5.86
CA GLU A 265 17.25 8.27 7.26
C GLU A 265 16.65 9.67 7.39
N ASP A 266 17.07 10.62 6.54
CA ASP A 266 16.61 12.00 6.58
C ASP A 266 15.11 12.14 6.24
N ILE A 267 14.63 11.41 5.22
CA ILE A 267 13.22 11.40 4.81
C ILE A 267 12.37 10.76 5.90
N SER A 268 12.82 9.66 6.44
CA SER A 268 12.10 8.96 7.51
C SER A 268 12.03 9.77 8.79
N LYS A 269 13.08 10.52 9.11
CA LYS A 269 13.07 11.46 10.24
C LYS A 269 11.99 12.51 10.06
N LYS A 270 11.78 13.06 8.86
CA LYS A 270 10.68 14.02 8.60
C LYS A 270 9.31 13.40 8.90
N ALA A 271 9.08 12.13 8.49
CA ALA A 271 7.85 11.44 8.82
C ALA A 271 7.68 11.27 10.33
N ILE A 272 8.74 10.84 11.02
CA ILE A 272 8.75 10.67 12.49
C ILE A 272 8.50 12.00 13.20
N ASP A 273 9.14 13.08 12.79
CA ASP A 273 8.97 14.42 13.36
C ASP A 273 7.51 14.93 13.22
N ILE A 274 6.79 14.50 12.19
CA ILE A 274 5.35 14.77 12.04
C ILE A 274 4.57 13.92 13.03
N LEU A 275 4.79 12.60 13.07
CA LEU A 275 4.06 11.67 13.92
C LEU A 275 4.23 11.98 15.41
N GLU A 276 5.44 12.36 15.85
CA GLU A 276 5.72 12.70 17.24
C GLU A 276 4.93 13.91 17.77
N LYS A 277 4.42 14.78 16.88
CA LYS A 277 3.52 15.88 17.30
C LYS A 277 2.14 15.40 17.74
N TYR A 278 1.72 14.23 17.26
CA TYR A 278 0.45 13.59 17.57
C TYR A 278 0.59 12.45 18.59
N ASP A 279 1.84 12.12 18.95
CA ASP A 279 2.14 11.01 19.87
C ASP A 279 1.71 11.35 21.30
N LYS A 280 0.90 10.47 21.87
CA LYS A 280 0.42 10.55 23.26
C LYS A 280 1.23 9.65 24.21
N GLY A 281 2.39 9.13 23.76
CA GLY A 281 3.33 8.39 24.60
C GLY A 281 3.81 7.02 24.11
N ASP A 282 3.18 6.41 23.11
CA ASP A 282 3.66 5.18 22.45
C ASP A 282 2.98 5.03 21.08
N CYS A 283 3.44 5.82 20.10
CA CYS A 283 2.86 5.80 18.75
C CYS A 283 3.35 4.60 17.96
N TYR A 284 2.46 3.64 17.73
CA TYR A 284 2.75 2.48 16.90
C TYR A 284 3.25 2.87 15.50
N LEU A 285 2.69 3.96 14.90
CA LEU A 285 3.11 4.45 13.58
C LEU A 285 4.58 4.89 13.55
N THR A 286 5.06 5.53 14.61
CA THR A 286 6.48 5.90 14.74
C THR A 286 7.37 4.66 14.77
N ASN A 287 6.99 3.64 15.54
CA ASN A 287 7.71 2.38 15.61
C ASN A 287 7.64 1.61 14.29
N LEU A 288 6.48 1.62 13.62
CA LEU A 288 6.31 1.01 12.29
C LEU A 288 7.20 1.70 11.26
N THR A 289 7.26 3.04 11.26
CA THR A 289 8.12 3.81 10.35
C THR A 289 9.59 3.44 10.58
N ARG A 290 10.06 3.42 11.83
CA ARG A 290 11.42 2.98 12.17
C ARG A 290 11.70 1.55 11.71
N PHE A 291 10.74 0.63 11.89
CA PHE A 291 10.87 -0.75 11.45
C PHE A 291 10.98 -0.88 9.92
N LEU A 292 10.21 -0.09 9.17
CA LEU A 292 10.23 -0.11 7.69
C LEU A 292 11.57 0.38 7.11
N ILE A 293 12.26 1.29 7.79
CA ILE A 293 13.55 1.84 7.38
C ILE A 293 14.68 0.83 7.63
N HIS A 294 14.63 0.15 8.77
CA HIS A 294 15.70 -0.77 9.20
C HIS A 294 15.39 -2.23 8.84
N ARG A 295 14.42 -2.47 7.96
CA ARG A 295 14.13 -3.82 7.50
C ARG A 295 15.27 -4.37 6.65
N THR A 296 15.49 -5.67 6.76
CA THR A 296 16.45 -6.45 5.95
C THR A 296 15.76 -7.24 4.84
N HIS A 297 14.39 -7.24 4.83
CA HIS A 297 13.55 -8.00 3.90
C HIS A 297 12.13 -7.39 3.76
#